data_f264645d00fbd4647d4f7d195214c2aa
#
_entry.id   f264645d00fbd4647d4f7d195214c2aa
#
_cell.length_a   1.000
_cell.length_b   1.000
_cell.length_c   1.000
_cell.angle_alpha   90.00
_cell.angle_beta   90.00
_cell.angle_gamma   90.00
#
_symmetry.space_group_name_H-M   'P 1'
#
loop_
_entity.id
_entity.type
_entity.pdbx_description
1 polymer ?
#
loop_
_entity_poly.entity_id
_entity_poly.type
_entity_poly.pdbx_seq_one_letter_code
_entity_poly.pdbx_strand_id
1 'polypeptide(L)'
;EKKEGICKLPRGVKAHILDLPGTYSLNASSLDENVVIELLLNKNDKDYPDVAVVVSDVENLKRNLLLFTQIKDLHIPTILVINMADRMERKAISLDIEKLEERLETKIALVSSRKNTGFDKLKELIGNYKNLSVEPCVNASVIAPEYFDRLRKAFPKQDLYKLWLVITQDVNFGKLDRNEMQSISTFQTESKSNLKRLQQKETIVRYQFINGVLKETLSIDHLAAKDLRSRLDR
;
A
#
# COMPACT_ATOMS: atom_id res chain seq x y z
N GLU A 1 14.63 10.41 6.08
CA GLU A 1 14.58 11.84 5.75
C GLU A 1 13.54 12.08 4.66
N LYS A 2 12.60 13.01 4.90
CA LYS A 2 11.53 13.38 3.97
C LYS A 2 12.11 14.33 2.90
N LYS A 3 11.85 14.01 1.61
CA LYS A 3 12.25 14.89 0.49
C LYS A 3 11.01 15.40 -0.24
N GLU A 4 11.09 16.60 -0.75
CA GLU A 4 9.99 17.28 -1.41
C GLU A 4 10.39 17.76 -2.80
N GLY A 5 9.42 17.77 -3.73
CA GLY A 5 9.62 18.24 -5.09
C GLY A 5 8.31 18.60 -5.79
N ILE A 6 8.42 19.30 -6.91
CA ILE A 6 7.27 19.67 -7.74
C ILE A 6 7.35 18.94 -9.07
N CYS A 7 6.30 18.23 -9.42
CA CYS A 7 6.14 17.56 -10.70
C CYS A 7 5.09 18.30 -11.56
N LYS A 8 5.43 18.56 -12.81
CA LYS A 8 4.47 19.08 -13.79
C LYS A 8 3.63 17.91 -14.36
N LEU A 9 2.33 18.01 -14.20
CA LEU A 9 1.35 17.09 -14.72
C LEU A 9 0.75 17.60 -16.05
N PRO A 10 0.04 16.75 -16.81
CA PRO A 10 -0.72 17.19 -17.98
C PRO A 10 -1.68 18.36 -17.67
N ARG A 11 -2.03 19.14 -18.67
CA ARG A 11 -2.93 20.31 -18.56
C ARG A 11 -2.43 21.43 -17.63
N GLY A 12 -1.12 21.52 -17.39
CA GLY A 12 -0.51 22.59 -16.60
C GLY A 12 -0.69 22.47 -15.08
N VAL A 13 -1.26 21.37 -14.60
CA VAL A 13 -1.38 21.08 -13.16
C VAL A 13 0.01 20.78 -12.57
N LYS A 14 0.24 21.20 -11.33
CA LYS A 14 1.46 20.88 -10.58
C LYS A 14 1.08 19.96 -9.41
N ALA A 15 1.82 18.88 -9.24
CA ALA A 15 1.76 18.04 -8.06
C ALA A 15 2.94 18.33 -7.14
N HIS A 16 2.67 18.48 -5.86
CA HIS A 16 3.69 18.47 -4.81
C HIS A 16 3.98 17.02 -4.47
N ILE A 17 5.20 16.58 -4.72
CA ILE A 17 5.64 15.20 -4.48
C ILE A 17 6.38 15.14 -3.16
N LEU A 18 5.98 14.20 -2.33
CA LEU A 18 6.57 13.92 -1.06
C LEU A 18 7.18 12.52 -1.10
N ASP A 19 8.50 12.44 -1.04
CA ASP A 19 9.24 11.17 -0.94
C ASP A 19 9.40 10.80 0.53
N LEU A 20 8.81 9.68 0.90
CA LEU A 20 8.79 9.18 2.27
C LEU A 20 9.84 8.08 2.48
N PRO A 21 10.31 7.88 3.72
CA PRO A 21 11.19 6.76 4.03
C PRO A 21 10.64 5.43 3.52
N GLY A 22 11.52 4.58 2.99
CA GLY A 22 11.13 3.28 2.46
C GLY A 22 10.55 2.38 3.54
N THR A 23 9.34 1.87 3.31
CA THR A 23 8.71 0.88 4.17
C THR A 23 8.08 -0.24 3.34
N TYR A 24 7.94 -1.41 3.93
CA TYR A 24 7.31 -2.57 3.28
C TYR A 24 5.96 -2.93 3.88
N SER A 25 5.61 -2.32 5.01
CA SER A 25 4.31 -2.52 5.67
C SER A 25 4.01 -1.35 6.60
N LEU A 26 2.74 -1.20 6.99
CA LEU A 26 2.32 -0.28 8.05
C LEU A 26 2.43 -0.92 9.45
N ASN A 27 3.14 -2.03 9.59
CA ASN A 27 3.51 -2.62 10.89
C ASN A 27 4.92 -2.11 11.26
N ALA A 28 4.98 -0.87 11.75
CA ALA A 28 6.24 -0.19 12.01
C ALA A 28 7.15 -0.96 12.96
N SER A 29 8.40 -1.09 12.57
CA SER A 29 9.49 -1.63 13.37
C SER A 29 10.60 -0.60 13.64
N SER A 30 10.51 0.57 13.01
CA SER A 30 11.48 1.67 13.13
C SER A 30 10.79 3.03 13.29
N LEU A 31 11.55 4.02 13.79
CA LEU A 31 11.08 5.41 13.91
C LEU A 31 10.76 6.03 12.54
N ASP A 32 11.53 5.69 11.51
CA ASP A 32 11.30 6.21 10.14
C ASP A 32 9.97 5.71 9.56
N GLU A 33 9.60 4.45 9.84
CA GLU A 33 8.31 3.89 9.44
C GLU A 33 7.15 4.55 10.18
N ASN A 34 7.32 4.91 11.46
CA ASN A 34 6.30 5.64 12.22
C ASN A 34 5.95 6.98 11.58
N VAL A 35 6.92 7.73 11.05
CA VAL A 35 6.68 8.99 10.36
C VAL A 35 5.73 8.82 9.16
N VAL A 36 5.91 7.73 8.40
CA VAL A 36 5.02 7.42 7.27
C VAL A 36 3.61 7.13 7.76
N ILE A 37 3.47 6.33 8.81
CA ILE A 37 2.16 5.94 9.37
C ILE A 37 1.45 7.16 9.94
N GLU A 38 2.12 7.99 10.73
CA GLU A 38 1.55 9.20 11.31
C GLU A 38 1.00 10.15 10.22
N LEU A 39 1.77 10.36 9.15
CA LEU A 39 1.34 11.17 8.02
C LEU A 39 0.07 10.61 7.36
N LEU A 40 0.05 9.29 7.09
CA LEU A 40 -1.09 8.65 6.43
C LEU A 40 -2.34 8.57 7.32
N LEU A 41 -2.19 8.67 8.64
CA LEU A 41 -3.30 8.66 9.58
C LEU A 41 -3.88 10.05 9.87
N ASN A 42 -3.11 11.12 9.71
CA ASN A 42 -3.52 12.47 10.09
C ASN A 42 -4.09 13.27 8.89
N LYS A 43 -5.39 13.17 8.67
CA LYS A 43 -6.09 13.93 7.59
C LYS A 43 -5.99 15.45 7.72
N ASN A 44 -5.64 15.96 8.90
CA ASN A 44 -5.49 17.40 9.15
C ASN A 44 -4.04 17.88 8.94
N ASP A 45 -3.11 16.95 8.65
CA ASP A 45 -1.74 17.34 8.33
C ASP A 45 -1.71 18.04 6.97
N LYS A 46 -0.93 19.13 6.87
CA LYS A 46 -0.77 19.90 5.62
C LYS A 46 -0.21 19.05 4.47
N ASP A 47 0.50 18.00 4.81
CA ASP A 47 1.17 17.08 3.89
C ASP A 47 0.39 15.78 3.70
N TYR A 48 -0.85 15.69 4.23
CA TYR A 48 -1.71 14.53 3.99
C TYR A 48 -1.94 14.34 2.48
N PRO A 49 -1.70 13.14 1.92
CA PRO A 49 -1.70 12.95 0.48
C PRO A 49 -3.11 12.96 -0.12
N ASP A 50 -3.30 13.65 -1.25
CA ASP A 50 -4.47 13.48 -2.13
C ASP A 50 -4.46 12.11 -2.82
N VAL A 51 -3.26 11.59 -3.09
CA VAL A 51 -3.04 10.29 -3.73
C VAL A 51 -1.73 9.68 -3.24
N ALA A 52 -1.76 8.41 -2.93
CA ALA A 52 -0.56 7.63 -2.62
C ALA A 52 -0.04 6.92 -3.89
N VAL A 53 1.26 6.98 -4.10
CA VAL A 53 1.93 6.25 -5.18
C VAL A 53 2.83 5.20 -4.54
N VAL A 54 2.42 3.94 -4.62
CA VAL A 54 3.21 2.81 -4.11
C VAL A 54 4.10 2.28 -5.21
N VAL A 55 5.41 2.38 -5.01
CA VAL A 55 6.40 1.91 -5.99
C VAL A 55 6.86 0.51 -5.62
N SER A 56 6.66 -0.40 -6.56
CA SER A 56 7.15 -1.77 -6.51
C SER A 56 8.14 -2.01 -7.63
N ASP A 57 9.01 -2.99 -7.51
CA ASP A 57 9.70 -3.55 -8.67
C ASP A 57 9.05 -4.86 -9.12
N VAL A 58 9.24 -5.20 -10.39
CA VAL A 58 8.61 -6.36 -11.01
C VAL A 58 9.05 -7.70 -10.40
N GLU A 59 10.25 -7.77 -9.82
CA GLU A 59 10.82 -8.98 -9.25
C GLU A 59 10.38 -9.21 -7.78
N ASN A 60 9.99 -8.13 -7.06
CA ASN A 60 9.58 -8.15 -5.65
C ASN A 60 8.11 -7.76 -5.41
N LEU A 61 7.29 -7.89 -6.44
CA LEU A 61 5.89 -7.45 -6.43
C LEU A 61 5.12 -8.00 -5.23
N LYS A 62 5.27 -9.29 -4.91
CA LYS A 62 4.63 -9.92 -3.76
C LYS A 62 4.89 -9.19 -2.44
N ARG A 63 6.12 -8.80 -2.17
CA ARG A 63 6.51 -8.11 -0.94
C ARG A 63 5.93 -6.70 -0.87
N ASN A 64 5.98 -5.98 -1.97
CA ASN A 64 5.53 -4.59 -2.03
C ASN A 64 3.99 -4.47 -2.00
N LEU A 65 3.27 -5.49 -2.47
CA LEU A 65 1.80 -5.51 -2.42
C LEU A 65 1.26 -5.58 -0.98
N LEU A 66 2.04 -6.01 0.01
CA LEU A 66 1.60 -5.96 1.41
C LEU A 66 1.30 -4.51 1.83
N LEU A 67 2.26 -3.60 1.66
CA LEU A 67 2.08 -2.19 1.94
C LEU A 67 0.93 -1.59 1.12
N PHE A 68 0.86 -1.93 -0.18
CA PHE A 68 -0.20 -1.46 -1.07
C PHE A 68 -1.59 -1.79 -0.52
N THR A 69 -1.83 -3.05 -0.12
CA THR A 69 -3.13 -3.46 0.43
C THR A 69 -3.47 -2.75 1.75
N GLN A 70 -2.47 -2.44 2.56
CA GLN A 70 -2.66 -1.71 3.82
C GLN A 70 -3.01 -0.23 3.59
N ILE A 71 -2.37 0.43 2.62
CA ILE A 71 -2.69 1.81 2.24
C ILE A 71 -4.10 1.90 1.66
N LYS A 72 -4.53 0.92 0.86
CA LYS A 72 -5.90 0.84 0.34
C LYS A 72 -6.95 0.77 1.48
N ASP A 73 -6.65 0.07 2.57
CA ASP A 73 -7.54 0.00 3.74
C ASP A 73 -7.69 1.35 4.48
N LEU A 74 -6.82 2.33 4.21
CA LEU A 74 -6.95 3.70 4.70
C LEU A 74 -7.87 4.57 3.83
N HIS A 75 -8.47 4.01 2.78
CA HIS A 75 -9.32 4.72 1.82
C HIS A 75 -8.64 5.93 1.16
N ILE A 76 -7.33 5.86 0.95
CA ILE A 76 -6.57 6.85 0.21
C ILE A 76 -6.56 6.45 -1.27
N PRO A 77 -6.85 7.37 -2.23
CA PRO A 77 -6.64 7.10 -3.64
C PRO A 77 -5.21 6.62 -3.87
N THR A 78 -5.03 5.44 -4.45
CA THR A 78 -3.71 4.80 -4.52
C THR A 78 -3.42 4.34 -5.94
N ILE A 79 -2.20 4.60 -6.43
CA ILE A 79 -1.67 4.12 -7.71
C ILE A 79 -0.55 3.13 -7.41
N LEU A 80 -0.56 2.00 -8.11
CA LEU A 80 0.56 1.06 -8.09
C LEU A 80 1.49 1.36 -9.25
N VAL A 81 2.75 1.64 -8.96
CA VAL A 81 3.82 1.74 -9.94
C VAL A 81 4.64 0.46 -9.90
N ILE A 82 4.78 -0.19 -11.05
CA ILE A 82 5.65 -1.35 -11.21
C ILE A 82 6.87 -0.90 -12.01
N ASN A 83 7.98 -0.69 -11.31
CA ASN A 83 9.25 -0.27 -11.89
C ASN A 83 10.06 -1.46 -12.42
N MET A 84 11.14 -1.15 -13.12
CA MET A 84 12.01 -2.13 -13.78
C MET A 84 11.30 -2.95 -14.88
N ALA A 85 10.29 -2.35 -15.53
CA ALA A 85 9.56 -2.99 -16.63
C ALA A 85 10.47 -3.46 -17.78
N ASP A 86 11.63 -2.80 -17.98
CA ASP A 86 12.65 -3.22 -18.93
C ASP A 86 13.28 -4.59 -18.62
N ARG A 87 13.09 -5.11 -17.41
CA ARG A 87 13.56 -6.44 -17.02
C ARG A 87 12.57 -7.55 -17.32
N MET A 88 11.29 -7.21 -17.57
CA MET A 88 10.25 -8.21 -17.78
C MET A 88 10.59 -9.16 -18.93
N GLU A 89 10.95 -8.62 -20.10
CA GLU A 89 11.36 -9.43 -21.24
C GLU A 89 12.58 -10.31 -20.91
N ARG A 90 13.64 -9.71 -20.36
CA ARG A 90 14.88 -10.43 -20.02
C ARG A 90 14.68 -11.54 -18.96
N LYS A 91 13.70 -11.38 -18.08
CA LYS A 91 13.35 -12.33 -17.03
C LYS A 91 12.20 -13.25 -17.43
N ALA A 92 11.67 -13.08 -18.65
CA ALA A 92 10.48 -13.77 -19.15
C ALA A 92 9.31 -13.68 -18.18
N ILE A 93 9.10 -12.48 -17.61
CA ILE A 93 7.98 -12.13 -16.72
C ILE A 93 6.87 -11.53 -17.55
N SER A 94 5.66 -12.04 -17.42
CA SER A 94 4.45 -11.47 -18.00
C SER A 94 3.44 -11.13 -16.91
N LEU A 95 2.81 -9.96 -17.03
CA LEU A 95 1.76 -9.48 -16.12
C LEU A 95 0.49 -9.18 -16.90
N ASP A 96 -0.61 -9.75 -16.47
CA ASP A 96 -1.96 -9.33 -16.90
C ASP A 96 -2.35 -8.08 -16.11
N ILE A 97 -2.07 -6.91 -16.70
CA ILE A 97 -2.25 -5.61 -16.03
C ILE A 97 -3.73 -5.31 -15.81
N GLU A 98 -4.60 -5.59 -16.76
CA GLU A 98 -6.04 -5.32 -16.64
C GLU A 98 -6.65 -6.11 -15.47
N LYS A 99 -6.34 -7.39 -15.42
CA LYS A 99 -6.80 -8.25 -14.33
C LYS A 99 -6.17 -7.88 -12.99
N LEU A 100 -4.91 -7.45 -12.99
CA LEU A 100 -4.24 -6.98 -11.78
C LEU A 100 -4.87 -5.68 -11.27
N GLU A 101 -5.20 -4.73 -12.15
CA GLU A 101 -5.95 -3.50 -11.81
C GLU A 101 -7.32 -3.82 -11.21
N GLU A 102 -8.07 -4.75 -11.81
CA GLU A 102 -9.37 -5.20 -11.32
C GLU A 102 -9.26 -5.81 -9.91
N ARG A 103 -8.33 -6.77 -9.73
CA ARG A 103 -8.16 -7.48 -8.46
C ARG A 103 -7.67 -6.60 -7.33
N LEU A 104 -6.88 -5.57 -7.63
CA LEU A 104 -6.32 -4.64 -6.66
C LEU A 104 -7.14 -3.35 -6.50
N GLU A 105 -8.26 -3.21 -7.19
CA GLU A 105 -9.10 -2.00 -7.15
C GLU A 105 -8.27 -0.72 -7.35
N THR A 106 -7.40 -0.70 -8.38
CA THR A 106 -6.47 0.41 -8.63
C THR A 106 -6.16 0.60 -10.10
N LYS A 107 -5.33 1.60 -10.39
CA LYS A 107 -4.68 1.79 -11.69
C LYS A 107 -3.18 1.58 -11.57
N ILE A 108 -2.57 1.05 -12.63
CA ILE A 108 -1.17 0.63 -12.66
C ILE A 108 -0.41 1.39 -13.73
N ALA A 109 0.78 1.86 -13.37
CA ALA A 109 1.76 2.36 -14.31
C ALA A 109 2.98 1.42 -14.33
N LEU A 110 3.27 0.82 -15.50
CA LEU A 110 4.53 0.14 -15.74
C LEU A 110 5.57 1.17 -16.13
N VAL A 111 6.67 1.25 -15.37
CA VAL A 111 7.73 2.22 -15.63
C VAL A 111 9.10 1.55 -15.69
N SER A 112 10.02 2.18 -16.39
CA SER A 112 11.44 1.89 -16.28
C SER A 112 12.18 3.21 -16.02
N SER A 113 12.62 3.40 -14.79
CA SER A 113 13.42 4.57 -14.42
C SER A 113 14.74 4.59 -15.20
N ARG A 114 15.32 3.43 -15.50
CA ARG A 114 16.54 3.31 -16.28
C ARG A 114 16.37 3.76 -17.73
N LYS A 115 15.23 3.41 -18.37
CA LYS A 115 14.93 3.74 -19.77
C LYS A 115 14.11 5.03 -19.90
N ASN A 116 13.73 5.64 -18.77
CA ASN A 116 12.85 6.81 -18.72
C ASN A 116 11.52 6.60 -19.47
N THR A 117 10.87 5.43 -19.30
CA THR A 117 9.62 5.09 -19.96
C THR A 117 8.48 4.88 -18.96
N GLY A 118 7.22 5.09 -19.43
CA GLY A 118 6.00 4.88 -18.63
C GLY A 118 5.60 6.04 -17.72
N PHE A 119 6.41 7.10 -17.61
CA PHE A 119 6.13 8.24 -16.73
C PHE A 119 4.97 9.11 -17.19
N ASP A 120 4.68 9.18 -18.50
CA ASP A 120 3.55 9.95 -18.99
C ASP A 120 2.22 9.33 -18.51
N LYS A 121 2.12 8.01 -18.54
CA LYS A 121 0.96 7.29 -17.98
C LYS A 121 0.84 7.53 -16.47
N LEU A 122 1.93 7.47 -15.74
CA LEU A 122 1.94 7.77 -14.30
C LEU A 122 1.45 9.19 -14.01
N LYS A 123 1.95 10.20 -14.74
CA LYS A 123 1.52 11.59 -14.60
C LYS A 123 0.04 11.78 -14.92
N GLU A 124 -0.46 11.07 -15.96
CA GLU A 124 -1.88 11.07 -16.29
C GLU A 124 -2.73 10.50 -15.16
N LEU A 125 -2.33 9.37 -14.58
CA LEU A 125 -3.03 8.75 -13.45
C LEU A 125 -3.04 9.64 -12.21
N ILE A 126 -1.91 10.28 -11.88
CA ILE A 126 -1.82 11.25 -10.79
C ILE A 126 -2.76 12.43 -11.06
N GLY A 127 -2.79 12.98 -12.28
CA GLY A 127 -3.68 14.08 -12.64
C GLY A 127 -5.17 13.74 -12.55
N ASN A 128 -5.51 12.46 -12.67
CA ASN A 128 -6.88 11.94 -12.62
C ASN A 128 -7.19 11.20 -11.29
N TYR A 129 -6.44 11.44 -10.22
CA TYR A 129 -6.53 10.68 -8.96
C TYR A 129 -7.94 10.61 -8.36
N LYS A 130 -8.78 11.61 -8.59
CA LYS A 130 -10.18 11.65 -8.11
C LYS A 130 -11.06 10.54 -8.68
N ASN A 131 -10.65 9.92 -9.79
CA ASN A 131 -11.35 8.81 -10.42
C ASN A 131 -10.84 7.44 -9.95
N LEU A 132 -9.86 7.41 -9.05
CA LEU A 132 -9.34 6.16 -8.50
C LEU A 132 -10.31 5.60 -7.44
N SER A 133 -10.47 4.27 -7.44
CA SER A 133 -11.21 3.59 -6.38
C SER A 133 -10.50 3.75 -5.04
N VAL A 134 -11.25 4.09 -3.99
CA VAL A 134 -10.79 4.12 -2.60
C VAL A 134 -11.21 2.87 -1.84
N GLU A 135 -11.86 1.93 -2.52
CA GLU A 135 -12.29 0.68 -1.90
C GLU A 135 -11.08 -0.20 -1.53
N PRO A 136 -11.09 -0.81 -0.34
CA PRO A 136 -10.05 -1.74 0.06
C PRO A 136 -10.11 -3.02 -0.78
N CYS A 137 -8.96 -3.57 -1.15
CA CYS A 137 -8.90 -4.87 -1.81
C CYS A 137 -8.89 -6.04 -0.80
N VAL A 138 -8.54 -5.78 0.44
CA VAL A 138 -8.61 -6.74 1.56
C VAL A 138 -9.13 -6.01 2.79
N ASN A 139 -10.34 -6.33 3.22
CA ASN A 139 -10.91 -5.70 4.41
C ASN A 139 -10.37 -6.36 5.68
N ALA A 140 -9.57 -5.64 6.46
CA ALA A 140 -8.98 -6.15 7.70
C ALA A 140 -10.03 -6.55 8.75
N SER A 141 -11.23 -5.98 8.73
CA SER A 141 -12.29 -6.30 9.71
C SER A 141 -12.75 -7.76 9.68
N VAL A 142 -12.57 -8.46 8.55
CA VAL A 142 -12.92 -9.90 8.44
C VAL A 142 -12.00 -10.81 9.26
N ILE A 143 -10.85 -10.30 9.72
CA ILE A 143 -9.87 -11.07 10.51
C ILE A 143 -10.40 -11.35 11.92
N ALA A 144 -11.08 -10.37 12.51
CA ALA A 144 -11.65 -10.44 13.85
C ALA A 144 -12.96 -9.64 13.90
N PRO A 145 -14.07 -10.17 13.31
CA PRO A 145 -15.33 -9.43 13.17
C PRO A 145 -15.87 -8.87 14.49
N GLU A 146 -15.90 -9.68 15.55
CA GLU A 146 -16.40 -9.27 16.85
C GLU A 146 -15.57 -8.12 17.47
N TYR A 147 -14.25 -8.15 17.29
CA TYR A 147 -13.36 -7.10 17.76
C TYR A 147 -13.60 -5.79 16.99
N PHE A 148 -13.66 -5.86 15.67
CA PHE A 148 -13.92 -4.69 14.82
C PHE A 148 -15.35 -4.14 14.99
N ASP A 149 -16.33 -4.98 15.31
CA ASP A 149 -17.69 -4.51 15.65
C ASP A 149 -17.72 -3.77 16.98
N ARG A 150 -16.94 -4.20 17.96
CA ARG A 150 -16.77 -3.45 19.21
C ARG A 150 -16.11 -2.08 18.97
N LEU A 151 -15.06 -2.05 18.13
CA LEU A 151 -14.41 -0.80 17.71
C LEU A 151 -15.38 0.15 17.02
N ARG A 152 -16.17 -0.35 16.08
CA ARG A 152 -17.14 0.47 15.34
C ARG A 152 -18.19 1.07 16.25
N LYS A 153 -18.68 0.31 17.23
CA LYS A 153 -19.65 0.78 18.22
C LYS A 153 -19.06 1.83 19.17
N ALA A 154 -17.82 1.64 19.59
CA ALA A 154 -17.14 2.58 20.48
C ALA A 154 -16.72 3.87 19.76
N PHE A 155 -16.37 3.80 18.48
CA PHE A 155 -15.83 4.91 17.70
C PHE A 155 -16.53 5.04 16.33
N PRO A 156 -17.84 5.38 16.28
CA PRO A 156 -18.63 5.29 15.06
C PRO A 156 -18.23 6.27 13.95
N LYS A 157 -17.44 7.30 14.26
CA LYS A 157 -16.98 8.33 13.31
C LYS A 157 -15.53 8.12 12.84
N GLN A 158 -14.86 7.09 13.33
CA GLN A 158 -13.47 6.82 13.01
C GLN A 158 -13.34 5.70 11.96
N ASP A 159 -12.29 5.80 11.17
CA ASP A 159 -11.90 4.74 10.24
C ASP A 159 -11.36 3.53 11.01
N LEU A 160 -11.92 2.34 10.76
CA LEU A 160 -11.59 1.13 11.51
C LEU A 160 -10.13 0.71 11.36
N TYR A 161 -9.58 0.82 10.16
CA TYR A 161 -8.19 0.42 9.95
C TYR A 161 -7.21 1.41 10.58
N LYS A 162 -7.55 2.70 10.63
CA LYS A 162 -6.80 3.69 11.41
C LYS A 162 -6.78 3.34 12.89
N LEU A 163 -7.96 3.05 13.47
CA LEU A 163 -8.06 2.62 14.86
C LEU A 163 -7.22 1.38 15.13
N TRP A 164 -7.26 0.42 14.22
CA TRP A 164 -6.44 -0.79 14.28
C TRP A 164 -4.94 -0.46 14.33
N LEU A 165 -4.45 0.42 13.46
CA LEU A 165 -3.05 0.85 13.45
C LEU A 165 -2.67 1.59 14.73
N VAL A 166 -3.51 2.50 15.24
CA VAL A 166 -3.29 3.21 16.51
C VAL A 166 -3.19 2.24 17.69
N ILE A 167 -4.07 1.23 17.75
CA ILE A 167 -4.09 0.25 18.84
C ILE A 167 -2.88 -0.68 18.78
N THR A 168 -2.48 -1.11 17.60
CA THR A 168 -1.43 -2.11 17.44
C THR A 168 -0.03 -1.52 17.34
N GLN A 169 0.08 -0.25 16.95
CA GLN A 169 1.31 0.54 16.89
C GLN A 169 1.27 1.58 18.01
N ASP A 170 2.41 2.03 18.51
CA ASP A 170 2.47 3.18 19.42
C ASP A 170 2.45 4.49 18.62
N VAL A 171 1.40 4.69 17.85
CA VAL A 171 1.20 5.86 16.98
C VAL A 171 0.14 6.76 17.59
N ASN A 172 0.45 8.05 17.72
CA ASN A 172 -0.52 9.07 18.12
C ASN A 172 -1.36 9.51 16.94
N PHE A 173 -2.66 9.56 17.11
CA PHE A 173 -3.58 10.05 16.10
C PHE A 173 -4.42 11.21 16.62
N GLY A 174 -3.89 12.44 16.54
CA GLY A 174 -4.56 13.62 17.05
C GLY A 174 -4.86 13.48 18.55
N LYS A 175 -6.17 13.46 18.88
CA LYS A 175 -6.64 13.24 20.27
C LYS A 175 -6.91 11.77 20.59
N LEU A 176 -6.80 10.88 19.61
CA LEU A 176 -7.16 9.46 19.76
C LEU A 176 -5.89 8.63 19.77
N ASP A 177 -5.20 8.62 20.89
CA ASP A 177 -4.09 7.72 21.13
C ASP A 177 -4.55 6.43 21.85
N ARG A 178 -3.61 5.52 22.05
CA ARG A 178 -3.88 4.24 22.71
C ARG A 178 -4.33 4.41 24.16
N ASN A 179 -3.80 5.42 24.86
CA ASN A 179 -4.14 5.68 26.26
C ASN A 179 -5.55 6.27 26.37
N GLU A 180 -5.92 7.17 25.45
CA GLU A 180 -7.29 7.70 25.35
C GLU A 180 -8.29 6.58 25.11
N MET A 181 -7.99 5.65 24.20
CA MET A 181 -8.86 4.50 23.93
C MET A 181 -9.04 3.60 25.13
N GLN A 182 -7.98 3.40 25.94
CA GLN A 182 -8.05 2.62 27.18
C GLN A 182 -8.87 3.33 28.26
N SER A 183 -8.92 4.65 28.25
CA SER A 183 -9.68 5.45 29.23
C SER A 183 -11.19 5.49 28.96
N ILE A 184 -11.64 5.11 27.76
CA ILE A 184 -13.07 5.09 27.43
C ILE A 184 -13.72 3.87 28.08
N SER A 185 -14.65 4.14 29.03
CA SER A 185 -15.30 3.12 29.86
C SER A 185 -16.03 2.01 29.13
N THR A 186 -16.41 2.24 27.87
CA THR A 186 -17.15 1.28 27.03
C THR A 186 -16.27 0.40 26.19
N PHE A 187 -14.95 0.69 26.11
CA PHE A 187 -14.03 -0.06 25.26
C PHE A 187 -12.86 -0.63 26.07
N GLN A 188 -12.71 -1.94 26.01
CA GLN A 188 -11.56 -2.65 26.55
C GLN A 188 -10.70 -3.16 25.41
N THR A 189 -9.43 -2.73 25.34
CA THR A 189 -8.48 -3.23 24.37
C THR A 189 -8.11 -4.69 24.67
N GLU A 190 -7.76 -5.42 23.64
CA GLU A 190 -7.19 -6.76 23.78
C GLU A 190 -5.81 -6.71 24.45
N SER A 191 -5.37 -7.83 25.03
CA SER A 191 -4.01 -7.96 25.56
C SER A 191 -2.96 -7.78 24.44
N LYS A 192 -1.75 -7.32 24.80
CA LYS A 192 -0.65 -7.17 23.82
C LYS A 192 -0.35 -8.46 23.05
N SER A 193 -0.41 -9.62 23.70
CA SER A 193 -0.20 -10.92 23.06
C SER A 193 -1.30 -11.25 22.06
N ASN A 194 -2.55 -10.92 22.36
CA ASN A 194 -3.68 -11.14 21.46
C ASN A 194 -3.64 -10.19 20.28
N LEU A 195 -3.32 -8.91 20.49
CA LEU A 195 -3.12 -7.94 19.40
C LEU A 195 -2.02 -8.39 18.44
N LYS A 196 -0.89 -8.89 18.95
CA LYS A 196 0.19 -9.41 18.12
C LYS A 196 -0.26 -10.63 17.30
N ARG A 197 -1.05 -11.52 17.89
CA ARG A 197 -1.64 -12.67 17.16
C ARG A 197 -2.59 -12.20 16.05
N LEU A 198 -3.40 -11.18 16.31
CA LEU A 198 -4.30 -10.61 15.30
C LEU A 198 -3.53 -9.93 14.16
N GLN A 199 -2.44 -9.20 14.45
CA GLN A 199 -1.55 -8.63 13.42
C GLN A 199 -0.91 -9.71 12.54
N GLN A 200 -0.45 -10.81 13.15
CA GLN A 200 0.08 -11.94 12.38
C GLN A 200 -1.00 -12.56 11.48
N LYS A 201 -2.22 -12.72 11.99
CA LYS A 201 -3.36 -13.22 11.22
C LYS A 201 -3.70 -12.28 10.06
N GLU A 202 -3.70 -10.96 10.29
CA GLU A 202 -3.89 -9.96 9.24
C GLU A 202 -2.85 -10.13 8.13
N THR A 203 -1.58 -10.20 8.49
CA THR A 203 -0.48 -10.37 7.52
C THR A 203 -0.65 -11.66 6.70
N ILE A 204 -1.03 -12.76 7.34
CA ILE A 204 -1.28 -14.04 6.66
C ILE A 204 -2.44 -13.91 5.65
N VAL A 205 -3.56 -13.31 6.06
CA VAL A 205 -4.74 -13.12 5.19
C VAL A 205 -4.37 -12.23 3.99
N ARG A 206 -3.62 -11.14 4.20
CA ARG A 206 -3.14 -10.29 3.09
C ARG A 206 -2.25 -11.06 2.12
N TYR A 207 -1.31 -11.85 2.63
CA TYR A 207 -0.47 -12.68 1.75
C TYR A 207 -1.22 -13.80 1.03
N GLN A 208 -2.26 -14.37 1.64
CA GLN A 208 -3.14 -15.32 0.95
C GLN A 208 -3.86 -14.64 -0.23
N PHE A 209 -4.41 -13.45 -0.02
CA PHE A 209 -5.00 -12.64 -1.08
C PHE A 209 -3.96 -12.31 -2.18
N ILE A 210 -2.80 -11.76 -1.82
CA ILE A 210 -1.72 -11.40 -2.74
C ILE A 210 -1.26 -12.61 -3.57
N ASN A 211 -1.07 -13.76 -2.93
CA ASN A 211 -0.70 -14.99 -3.64
C ASN A 211 -1.78 -15.42 -4.64
N GLY A 212 -3.07 -15.32 -4.29
CA GLY A 212 -4.17 -15.57 -5.20
C GLY A 212 -4.14 -14.65 -6.42
N VAL A 213 -4.00 -13.34 -6.18
CA VAL A 213 -3.90 -12.34 -7.26
C VAL A 213 -2.71 -12.62 -8.18
N LEU A 214 -1.52 -12.83 -7.62
CA LEU A 214 -0.31 -13.07 -8.42
C LEU A 214 -0.34 -14.40 -9.18
N LYS A 215 -0.98 -15.43 -8.62
CA LYS A 215 -1.19 -16.70 -9.34
C LYS A 215 -2.03 -16.52 -10.60
N GLU A 216 -2.96 -15.58 -10.58
CA GLU A 216 -3.85 -15.29 -11.72
C GLU A 216 -3.27 -14.31 -12.73
N THR A 217 -2.33 -13.44 -12.32
CA THR A 217 -1.90 -12.28 -13.10
C THR A 217 -0.42 -12.26 -13.45
N LEU A 218 0.40 -13.08 -12.78
CA LEU A 218 1.86 -13.14 -12.99
C LEU A 218 2.24 -14.51 -13.56
N SER A 219 2.98 -14.53 -14.65
CA SER A 219 3.62 -15.73 -15.18
C SER A 219 5.10 -15.51 -15.45
N ILE A 220 5.91 -16.55 -15.22
CA ILE A 220 7.36 -16.56 -15.49
C ILE A 220 7.67 -17.78 -16.31
N ASP A 221 8.16 -17.57 -17.54
CA ASP A 221 8.65 -18.64 -18.39
C ASP A 221 10.13 -18.93 -18.09
N HIS A 222 10.35 -19.94 -17.25
CA HIS A 222 11.70 -20.34 -16.84
C HIS A 222 12.56 -20.89 -17.97
N LEU A 223 11.98 -21.43 -19.04
CA LEU A 223 12.71 -21.93 -20.21
C LEU A 223 13.21 -20.77 -21.07
N ALA A 224 12.33 -19.82 -21.38
CA ALA A 224 12.70 -18.61 -22.10
C ALA A 224 13.74 -17.77 -21.34
N ALA A 225 13.65 -17.69 -20.00
CA ALA A 225 14.62 -16.98 -19.18
C ALA A 225 16.05 -17.60 -19.24
N LYS A 226 16.14 -18.94 -19.35
CA LYS A 226 17.43 -19.64 -19.52
C LYS A 226 18.04 -19.41 -20.91
N ASP A 227 17.22 -19.47 -21.95
CA ASP A 227 17.66 -19.23 -23.33
C ASP A 227 18.16 -17.79 -23.54
N LEU A 228 17.49 -16.81 -22.97
CA LEU A 228 17.92 -15.42 -23.01
C LEU A 228 19.27 -15.20 -22.30
N ARG A 229 19.47 -15.84 -21.12
CA ARG A 229 20.78 -15.78 -20.46
C ARG A 229 21.89 -16.40 -21.28
N SER A 230 21.66 -17.57 -21.88
CA SER A 230 22.66 -18.25 -22.70
C SER A 230 23.04 -17.48 -23.97
N ARG A 231 22.17 -16.62 -24.48
CA ARG A 231 22.45 -15.71 -25.62
C ARG A 231 23.23 -14.45 -25.22
N LEU A 232 23.11 -14.00 -23.98
CA LEU A 232 23.79 -12.81 -23.46
C LEU A 232 25.22 -13.14 -22.96
N ASP A 233 25.49 -14.41 -22.63
CA ASP A 233 26.79 -14.91 -22.17
C ASP A 233 27.68 -15.39 -23.34
N ARG A 234 27.22 -15.25 -24.60
CA ARG A 234 28.02 -15.49 -25.84
C ARG A 234 28.38 -14.16 -26.51
#